data_5e8a91327b5f52172d255f3859eb0a8d
#
_entry.id   5e8a91327b5f52172d255f3859eb0a8d
#
_cell.length_a   1.000
_cell.length_b   1.000
_cell.length_c   1.000
_cell.angle_alpha   90.00
_cell.angle_beta   90.00
_cell.angle_gamma   90.00
#
_symmetry.space_group_name_H-M   'P 1'
#
loop_
_entity.id
_entity.type
_entity.pdbx_description
1 polymer ?
#
loop_
_entity_poly.entity_id
_entity_poly.type
_entity_poly.pdbx_seq_one_letter_code
_entity_poly.pdbx_strand_id
1 'polypeptide(L)'
;MMNIRKIIRLSLIIIASVIAIALLYLVGRALIGDSFIVRGESMEPVLHSGERVWVNKLKMGARIYTDYDFTKPTLSSFRLPGFSKAKAGDLVVANYPYARSKDTISFRINYVYLKRCYAAPGDTVRIKNGYYVDPRTGGHIGDLKY
;
A
#
# COMPACT_ATOMS: atom_id res chain seq x y z
N MET A 1 1.40 -20.70 -49.34
CA MET A 1 2.40 -19.75 -48.80
C MET A 1 1.67 -18.54 -48.22
N MET A 2 1.90 -18.21 -46.94
CA MET A 2 1.29 -17.04 -46.31
C MET A 2 1.97 -15.77 -46.86
N ASN A 3 1.16 -14.80 -47.30
CA ASN A 3 1.70 -13.56 -47.87
C ASN A 3 2.47 -12.77 -46.78
N ILE A 4 3.65 -12.31 -47.11
CA ILE A 4 4.55 -11.58 -46.14
C ILE A 4 3.86 -10.42 -45.45
N ARG A 5 2.96 -9.71 -46.15
CA ARG A 5 2.14 -8.61 -45.60
C ARG A 5 1.17 -9.12 -44.48
N LYS A 6 0.65 -10.35 -44.62
CA LYS A 6 -0.23 -10.96 -43.59
C LYS A 6 0.60 -11.33 -42.36
N ILE A 7 1.81 -11.84 -42.54
CA ILE A 7 2.70 -12.16 -41.44
C ILE A 7 3.06 -10.90 -40.66
N ILE A 8 3.50 -9.85 -41.33
CA ILE A 8 3.85 -8.57 -40.69
C ILE A 8 2.64 -8.00 -39.93
N ARG A 9 1.46 -7.98 -40.54
CA ARG A 9 0.25 -7.49 -39.88
C ARG A 9 -0.11 -8.29 -38.63
N LEU A 10 -0.01 -9.61 -38.70
CA LEU A 10 -0.26 -10.48 -37.56
C LEU A 10 0.74 -10.26 -36.44
N SER A 11 2.02 -10.15 -36.77
CA SER A 11 3.07 -9.85 -35.79
C SER A 11 2.85 -8.50 -35.07
N LEU A 12 2.45 -7.47 -35.82
CA LEU A 12 2.14 -6.15 -35.23
C LEU A 12 0.93 -6.21 -34.29
N ILE A 13 -0.11 -6.97 -34.65
CA ILE A 13 -1.29 -7.16 -33.78
C ILE A 13 -0.88 -7.89 -32.49
N ILE A 14 -0.08 -8.94 -32.58
CA ILE A 14 0.41 -9.69 -31.41
C ILE A 14 1.22 -8.77 -30.50
N ILE A 15 2.18 -8.02 -31.04
CA ILE A 15 3.01 -7.09 -30.27
C ILE A 15 2.14 -6.03 -29.59
N ALA A 16 1.21 -5.41 -30.31
CA ALA A 16 0.29 -4.41 -29.77
C ALA A 16 -0.59 -5.00 -28.63
N SER A 17 -1.06 -6.24 -28.80
CA SER A 17 -1.85 -6.93 -27.77
C SER A 17 -1.04 -7.20 -26.51
N VAL A 18 0.21 -7.63 -26.64
CA VAL A 18 1.11 -7.85 -25.47
C VAL A 18 1.37 -6.55 -24.75
N ILE A 19 1.65 -5.47 -25.47
CA ILE A 19 1.86 -4.14 -24.87
C ILE A 19 0.60 -3.67 -24.14
N ALA A 20 -0.58 -3.83 -24.77
CA ALA A 20 -1.85 -3.44 -24.16
C ALA A 20 -2.13 -4.22 -22.87
N ILE A 21 -1.88 -5.53 -22.84
CA ILE A 21 -2.05 -6.37 -21.64
C ILE A 21 -1.06 -5.94 -20.55
N ALA A 22 0.20 -5.67 -20.89
CA ALA A 22 1.21 -5.21 -19.94
C ALA A 22 0.82 -3.85 -19.34
N LEU A 23 0.37 -2.91 -20.14
CA LEU A 23 -0.12 -1.62 -19.67
C LEU A 23 -1.34 -1.77 -18.74
N LEU A 24 -2.31 -2.59 -19.13
CA LEU A 24 -3.49 -2.86 -18.31
C LEU A 24 -3.09 -3.48 -16.95
N TYR A 25 -2.15 -4.41 -16.94
CA TYR A 25 -1.60 -4.99 -15.72
C TYR A 25 -0.94 -3.93 -14.82
N LEU A 26 -0.10 -3.05 -15.39
CA LEU A 26 0.56 -1.97 -14.64
C LEU A 26 -0.44 -0.98 -14.05
N VAL A 27 -1.46 -0.60 -14.83
CA VAL A 27 -2.55 0.27 -14.38
C VAL A 27 -3.34 -0.41 -13.25
N GLY A 28 -3.65 -1.69 -13.39
CA GLY A 28 -4.30 -2.46 -12.34
C GLY A 28 -3.50 -2.48 -11.03
N ARG A 29 -2.20 -2.73 -11.11
CA ARG A 29 -1.31 -2.66 -9.94
C ARG A 29 -1.24 -1.26 -9.32
N ALA A 30 -1.23 -0.23 -10.14
CA ALA A 30 -1.16 1.15 -9.65
C ALA A 30 -2.45 1.57 -8.93
N LEU A 31 -3.62 1.23 -9.47
CA LEU A 31 -4.91 1.75 -9.06
C LEU A 31 -5.71 0.80 -8.17
N ILE A 32 -5.73 -0.49 -8.48
CA ILE A 32 -6.63 -1.47 -7.83
C ILE A 32 -5.97 -2.10 -6.62
N GLY A 33 -4.78 -2.65 -6.77
CA GLY A 33 -4.11 -3.31 -5.67
C GLY A 33 -2.74 -3.85 -6.03
N ASP A 34 -2.00 -4.22 -5.00
CA ASP A 34 -0.67 -4.77 -5.15
C ASP A 34 -0.41 -5.82 -4.08
N SER A 35 0.55 -6.71 -4.32
CA SER A 35 0.92 -7.74 -3.34
C SER A 35 2.31 -7.46 -2.76
N PHE A 36 2.42 -7.68 -1.46
CA PHE A 36 3.66 -7.49 -0.71
C PHE A 36 3.99 -8.75 0.08
N ILE A 37 5.27 -9.00 0.29
CA ILE A 37 5.74 -10.03 1.21
C ILE A 37 6.00 -9.36 2.55
N VAL A 38 5.40 -9.91 3.60
CA VAL A 38 5.60 -9.48 4.99
C VAL A 38 7.06 -9.75 5.37
N ARG A 39 7.71 -8.76 5.96
CA ARG A 39 9.07 -8.88 6.49
C ARG A 39 9.10 -8.43 7.94
N GLY A 40 9.73 -9.25 8.79
CA GLY A 40 9.80 -9.00 10.24
C GLY A 40 8.58 -9.54 10.99
N GLU A 41 8.69 -9.55 12.31
CA GLU A 41 7.78 -10.26 13.24
C GLU A 41 6.76 -9.32 13.91
N SER A 42 6.78 -8.03 13.58
CA SER A 42 5.98 -7.00 14.27
C SER A 42 4.46 -7.12 14.07
N MET A 43 4.01 -8.09 13.26
CA MET A 43 2.60 -8.36 13.02
C MET A 43 2.16 -9.74 13.53
N GLU A 44 3.07 -10.47 14.17
CA GLU A 44 2.73 -11.75 14.80
C GLU A 44 1.78 -11.56 16.00
N PRO A 45 0.93 -12.53 16.26
CA PRO A 45 0.73 -13.81 15.55
C PRO A 45 -0.19 -13.71 14.32
N VAL A 46 -0.69 -12.53 13.97
CA VAL A 46 -1.70 -12.33 12.90
C VAL A 46 -1.13 -12.56 11.49
N LEU A 47 0.13 -12.15 11.29
CA LEU A 47 0.85 -12.35 10.02
C LEU A 47 2.30 -12.70 10.33
N HIS A 48 2.80 -13.75 9.66
CA HIS A 48 4.17 -14.21 9.81
C HIS A 48 5.09 -13.68 8.70
N SER A 49 6.38 -13.60 9.02
CA SER A 49 7.39 -13.24 8.03
C SER A 49 7.39 -14.24 6.87
N GLY A 50 7.42 -13.75 5.64
CA GLY A 50 7.35 -14.56 4.42
C GLY A 50 5.95 -14.69 3.82
N GLU A 51 4.90 -14.41 4.57
CA GLU A 51 3.54 -14.43 4.04
C GLU A 51 3.32 -13.35 2.99
N ARG A 52 2.45 -13.66 2.02
CA ARG A 52 2.07 -12.72 0.95
C ARG A 52 0.71 -12.13 1.25
N VAL A 53 0.65 -10.81 1.32
CA VAL A 53 -0.58 -10.05 1.53
C VAL A 53 -0.97 -9.29 0.28
N TRP A 54 -2.27 -9.18 0.04
CA TRP A 54 -2.84 -8.35 -1.01
C TRP A 54 -3.38 -7.05 -0.42
N VAL A 55 -2.92 -5.92 -0.95
CA VAL A 55 -3.34 -4.59 -0.52
C VAL A 55 -4.35 -4.02 -1.50
N ASN A 56 -5.59 -3.87 -1.05
CA ASN A 56 -6.65 -3.25 -1.82
C ASN A 56 -6.53 -1.73 -1.77
N LYS A 57 -6.03 -1.13 -2.85
CA LYS A 57 -5.85 0.32 -2.98
C LYS A 57 -7.15 1.08 -3.17
N LEU A 58 -8.20 0.44 -3.71
CA LEU A 58 -9.49 1.08 -3.92
C LEU A 58 -10.16 1.45 -2.59
N LYS A 59 -9.88 0.70 -1.53
CA LYS A 59 -10.50 0.93 -0.22
C LYS A 59 -10.23 2.34 0.30
N MET A 60 -8.98 2.77 0.28
CA MET A 60 -8.54 4.08 0.76
C MET A 60 -8.18 5.06 -0.36
N GLY A 61 -8.32 4.66 -1.61
CA GLY A 61 -7.87 5.37 -2.80
C GLY A 61 -6.39 5.14 -3.11
N ALA A 62 -6.10 4.95 -4.38
CA ALA A 62 -4.72 4.81 -4.86
C ALA A 62 -3.96 6.13 -4.73
N ARG A 63 -2.67 6.06 -4.40
CA ARG A 63 -1.78 7.21 -4.40
C ARG A 63 -1.12 7.34 -5.76
N ILE A 64 -1.27 8.50 -6.38
CA ILE A 64 -0.66 8.84 -7.66
C ILE A 64 0.50 9.78 -7.38
N TYR A 65 1.68 9.39 -7.82
CA TYR A 65 2.89 10.21 -7.73
C TYR A 65 2.99 11.09 -8.97
N THR A 66 3.23 12.37 -8.78
CA THR A 66 3.39 13.37 -9.85
C THR A 66 4.84 13.80 -10.03
N ASP A 67 5.70 13.42 -9.09
CA ASP A 67 7.12 13.69 -9.10
C ASP A 67 7.86 12.36 -8.92
N TYR A 68 8.80 12.08 -9.81
CA TYR A 68 9.63 10.86 -9.81
C TYR A 68 11.11 11.18 -9.52
N ASP A 69 11.39 12.36 -9.00
CA ASP A 69 12.74 12.70 -8.54
C ASP A 69 13.03 12.03 -7.19
N PHE A 70 13.54 10.80 -7.25
CA PHE A 70 13.86 9.98 -6.08
C PHE A 70 15.03 10.52 -5.23
N THR A 71 15.67 11.62 -5.64
CA THR A 71 16.70 12.29 -4.85
C THR A 71 16.07 13.16 -3.75
N LYS A 72 14.85 13.62 -3.96
CA LYS A 72 14.11 14.44 -2.99
C LYS A 72 13.71 13.65 -1.75
N PRO A 73 13.62 14.31 -0.60
CA PRO A 73 13.14 13.67 0.64
C PRO A 73 11.67 13.26 0.57
N THR A 74 10.86 14.04 -0.15
CA THR A 74 9.42 13.79 -0.33
C THR A 74 9.07 13.87 -1.81
N LEU A 75 8.22 12.95 -2.25
CA LEU A 75 7.67 12.95 -3.60
C LEU A 75 6.28 13.58 -3.60
N SER A 76 6.04 14.48 -4.54
CA SER A 76 4.71 15.04 -4.74
C SER A 76 3.74 13.95 -5.16
N SER A 77 2.59 13.91 -4.51
CA SER A 77 1.58 12.90 -4.79
C SER A 77 0.22 13.37 -4.32
N PHE A 78 -0.83 12.86 -4.95
CA PHE A 78 -2.19 12.99 -4.48
C PHE A 78 -2.84 11.61 -4.34
N ARG A 79 -3.92 11.55 -3.59
CA ARG A 79 -4.67 10.32 -3.39
C ARG A 79 -6.02 10.42 -4.08
N LEU A 80 -6.36 9.41 -4.86
CA LEU A 80 -7.70 9.26 -5.43
C LEU A 80 -8.72 9.00 -4.31
N PRO A 81 -10.00 9.37 -4.51
CA PRO A 81 -11.04 9.01 -3.56
C PRO A 81 -11.13 7.49 -3.41
N GLY A 82 -11.30 7.02 -2.18
CA GLY A 82 -11.52 5.61 -1.87
C GLY A 82 -12.94 5.37 -1.36
N PHE A 83 -13.35 4.10 -1.25
CA PHE A 83 -14.69 3.73 -0.80
C PHE A 83 -14.85 3.80 0.72
N SER A 84 -13.74 3.77 1.47
CA SER A 84 -13.78 3.82 2.93
C SER A 84 -12.53 4.48 3.51
N LYS A 85 -12.63 4.82 4.80
CA LYS A 85 -11.49 5.29 5.61
C LYS A 85 -10.99 4.13 6.46
N ALA A 86 -9.71 4.19 6.89
CA ALA A 86 -9.18 3.26 7.87
C ALA A 86 -9.93 3.40 9.19
N LYS A 87 -10.17 2.28 9.85
CA LYS A 87 -10.80 2.20 11.17
C LYS A 87 -9.84 1.55 12.15
N ALA A 88 -10.05 1.76 13.44
CA ALA A 88 -9.32 1.05 14.49
C ALA A 88 -9.50 -0.47 14.29
N GLY A 89 -8.39 -1.21 14.37
CA GLY A 89 -8.33 -2.65 14.09
C GLY A 89 -7.93 -3.02 12.66
N ASP A 90 -8.09 -2.14 11.66
CA ASP A 90 -7.72 -2.45 10.28
C ASP A 90 -6.19 -2.66 10.14
N LEU A 91 -5.80 -3.61 9.28
CA LEU A 91 -4.42 -3.73 8.82
C LEU A 91 -4.20 -2.75 7.67
N VAL A 92 -3.23 -1.87 7.83
CA VAL A 92 -2.93 -0.81 6.86
C VAL A 92 -1.49 -0.88 6.39
N VAL A 93 -1.29 -0.64 5.10
CA VAL A 93 0.02 -0.42 4.53
C VAL A 93 0.25 1.08 4.37
N ALA A 94 1.26 1.59 5.03
CA ALA A 94 1.62 3.01 5.03
C ALA A 94 3.08 3.21 4.65
N ASN A 95 3.39 4.31 4.00
CA ASN A 95 4.79 4.70 3.79
C ASN A 95 5.40 5.06 5.14
N TYR A 96 6.64 4.62 5.37
CA TYR A 96 7.38 4.99 6.56
C TYR A 96 7.78 6.47 6.51
N PRO A 97 7.33 7.28 7.49
CA PRO A 97 7.47 8.73 7.38
C PRO A 97 8.88 9.25 7.69
N TYR A 98 9.72 8.46 8.37
CA TYR A 98 11.05 8.87 8.83
C TYR A 98 12.18 8.15 8.12
N ALA A 99 12.06 7.97 6.80
CA ALA A 99 13.01 7.18 6.02
C ALA A 99 14.43 7.77 5.94
N ARG A 100 14.59 9.08 6.18
CA ARG A 100 15.90 9.78 6.14
C ARG A 100 16.30 10.36 7.48
N SER A 101 15.35 10.89 8.26
CA SER A 101 15.58 11.56 9.53
C SER A 101 14.38 11.37 10.44
N LYS A 102 14.60 11.44 11.75
CA LYS A 102 13.51 11.42 12.75
C LYS A 102 12.76 12.75 12.82
N ASP A 103 13.37 13.82 12.34
CA ASP A 103 12.84 15.18 12.47
C ASP A 103 12.05 15.64 11.25
N THR A 104 12.15 14.92 10.13
CA THR A 104 11.48 15.29 8.88
C THR A 104 10.67 14.13 8.30
N ILE A 105 9.41 14.42 7.98
CA ILE A 105 8.55 13.46 7.28
C ILE A 105 9.02 13.35 5.83
N SER A 106 9.37 12.14 5.43
CA SER A 106 9.81 11.83 4.07
C SER A 106 9.07 10.60 3.54
N PHE A 107 8.69 10.64 2.26
CA PHE A 107 8.03 9.50 1.61
C PHE A 107 8.98 8.83 0.62
N ARG A 108 9.17 7.52 0.80
CA ARG A 108 9.84 6.66 -0.18
C ARG A 108 8.84 5.65 -0.71
N ILE A 109 8.74 5.52 -2.03
CA ILE A 109 7.76 4.63 -2.70
C ILE A 109 7.93 3.17 -2.24
N ASN A 110 9.17 2.71 -2.08
CA ASN A 110 9.50 1.32 -1.77
C ASN A 110 9.70 1.04 -0.27
N TYR A 111 9.42 2.01 0.59
CA TYR A 111 9.60 1.84 2.02
C TYR A 111 8.26 1.94 2.73
N VAL A 112 7.59 0.79 2.80
CA VAL A 112 6.25 0.68 3.36
C VAL A 112 6.26 -0.25 4.58
N TYR A 113 5.38 0.07 5.53
CA TYR A 113 5.12 -0.73 6.71
C TYR A 113 3.69 -1.24 6.69
N LEU A 114 3.53 -2.49 7.09
CA LEU A 114 2.24 -3.07 7.42
C LEU A 114 2.07 -2.97 8.93
N LYS A 115 1.03 -2.28 9.38
CA LYS A 115 0.73 -2.08 10.79
C LYS A 115 -0.77 -2.13 11.04
N ARG A 116 -1.15 -2.42 12.29
CA ARG A 116 -2.53 -2.29 12.74
C ARG A 116 -2.86 -0.82 13.02
N CYS A 117 -3.98 -0.36 12.53
CA CYS A 117 -4.51 0.96 12.84
C CYS A 117 -5.11 0.93 14.25
N TYR A 118 -4.57 1.70 15.17
CA TYR A 118 -5.10 1.80 16.53
C TYR A 118 -6.18 2.87 16.68
N ALA A 119 -6.06 3.94 15.92
CA ALA A 119 -7.03 5.02 15.95
C ALA A 119 -7.12 5.69 14.58
N ALA A 120 -8.30 6.16 14.24
CA ALA A 120 -8.57 6.97 13.05
C ALA A 120 -8.66 8.46 13.43
N PRO A 121 -8.61 9.39 12.45
CA PRO A 121 -8.80 10.81 12.72
C PRO A 121 -10.11 11.07 13.48
N GLY A 122 -10.00 11.79 14.59
CA GLY A 122 -11.11 12.09 15.51
C GLY A 122 -11.25 11.11 16.68
N ASP A 123 -10.55 9.97 16.66
CA ASP A 123 -10.54 9.05 17.80
C ASP A 123 -9.62 9.54 18.92
N THR A 124 -10.01 9.21 20.16
CA THR A 124 -9.16 9.40 21.34
C THR A 124 -8.39 8.11 21.61
N VAL A 125 -7.09 8.21 21.81
CA VAL A 125 -6.23 7.07 22.17
C VAL A 125 -5.89 7.15 23.65
N ARG A 126 -6.05 6.03 24.36
CA ARG A 126 -5.63 5.87 25.75
C ARG A 126 -4.68 4.69 25.87
N ILE A 127 -3.60 4.86 26.61
CA ILE A 127 -2.68 3.78 26.97
C ILE A 127 -2.87 3.48 28.47
N LYS A 128 -3.14 2.23 28.79
CA LYS A 128 -3.29 1.74 30.16
C LYS A 128 -2.46 0.47 30.35
N ASN A 129 -1.55 0.49 31.31
CA ASN A 129 -0.65 -0.65 31.61
C ASN A 129 0.16 -1.13 30.38
N GLY A 130 0.51 -0.23 29.47
CA GLY A 130 1.27 -0.54 28.25
C GLY A 130 0.43 -1.05 27.09
N TYR A 131 -0.90 -1.06 27.19
CA TYR A 131 -1.82 -1.46 26.10
C TYR A 131 -2.59 -0.26 25.59
N TYR A 132 -2.80 -0.22 24.28
CA TYR A 132 -3.78 0.69 23.70
C TYR A 132 -5.18 0.24 24.07
N VAL A 133 -6.01 1.15 24.54
CA VAL A 133 -7.38 0.88 24.99
C VAL A 133 -8.33 1.76 24.21
N ASP A 134 -9.42 1.15 23.70
CA ASP A 134 -10.54 1.89 23.12
C ASP A 134 -11.29 2.61 24.26
N PRO A 135 -11.32 3.94 24.28
CA PRO A 135 -11.98 4.68 25.36
C PRO A 135 -13.48 4.46 25.43
N ARG A 136 -14.11 3.94 24.35
CA ARG A 136 -15.56 3.67 24.29
C ARG A 136 -15.93 2.34 24.90
N THR A 137 -15.12 1.30 24.64
CA THR A 137 -15.40 -0.08 25.06
C THR A 137 -14.58 -0.49 26.28
N GLY A 138 -13.48 0.20 26.57
CA GLY A 138 -12.50 -0.18 27.57
C GLY A 138 -11.67 -1.42 27.20
N GLY A 139 -11.90 -1.97 25.99
CA GLY A 139 -11.21 -3.15 25.50
C GLY A 139 -9.81 -2.80 24.93
N HIS A 140 -8.91 -3.77 24.97
CA HIS A 140 -7.59 -3.61 24.36
C HIS A 140 -7.70 -3.60 22.83
N ILE A 141 -6.92 -2.70 22.20
CA ILE A 141 -6.79 -2.65 20.75
C ILE A 141 -5.46 -3.32 20.38
N GLY A 142 -5.52 -4.55 19.85
CA GLY A 142 -4.34 -5.35 19.54
C GLY A 142 -3.83 -6.14 20.74
N ASP A 143 -2.97 -7.10 20.47
CA ASP A 143 -2.54 -8.12 21.45
C ASP A 143 -1.15 -7.84 22.03
N LEU A 144 -0.46 -6.78 21.56
CA LEU A 144 0.91 -6.46 21.98
C LEU A 144 0.93 -5.38 23.05
N LYS A 145 1.63 -5.67 24.13
CA LYS A 145 2.01 -4.72 25.15
C LYS A 145 3.19 -3.86 24.67
N TYR A 146 3.14 -2.55 24.90
CA TYR A 146 4.21 -1.59 24.64
C TYR A 146 4.88 -1.18 25.93
#